data_b2ade51c3d094e54571ff21c50c457d0
#
_entry.id   b2ade51c3d094e54571ff21c50c457d0
#
_cell.length_a   1.000
_cell.length_b   1.000
_cell.length_c   1.000
_cell.angle_alpha   90.00
_cell.angle_beta   90.00
_cell.angle_gamma   90.00
#
_symmetry.space_group_name_H-M   'P 1'
#
loop_
_entity.id
_entity.type
_entity.pdbx_description
1 polymer ?
#
loop_
_entity_poly.entity_id
_entity_poly.type
_entity_poly.pdbx_seq_one_letter_code
_entity_poly.pdbx_strand_id
1 'polypeptide(L)'
;MDILGIVEGITSDGHALVRCENVPDLGAAVFDGKRRVGTVRRLLGPVDSPYASVAGDGVTRGLEGRKLFFDGGRNNGQAKKKGRRN
;
A
#
# COMPACT_ATOMS: atom_id res chain seq x y z
N MET A 1 3.11 8.47 8.17
CA MET A 1 2.54 7.25 7.60
C MET A 1 1.05 7.44 7.39
N ASP A 2 0.56 7.14 6.21
CA ASP A 2 -0.84 7.37 5.87
C ASP A 2 -1.62 6.08 5.80
N ILE A 3 -2.93 6.19 6.00
CA ILE A 3 -3.80 5.02 5.87
C ILE A 3 -3.89 4.63 4.41
N LEU A 4 -3.59 3.36 4.12
CA LEU A 4 -3.78 2.84 2.77
C LEU A 4 -5.25 2.46 2.56
N GLY A 5 -5.78 1.69 3.46
CA GLY A 5 -7.16 1.24 3.39
C GLY A 5 -7.35 -0.11 4.05
N ILE A 6 -8.49 -0.72 3.74
CA ILE A 6 -8.86 -2.01 4.33
C ILE A 6 -8.60 -3.12 3.31
N VAL A 7 -8.03 -4.21 3.77
CA VAL A 7 -7.79 -5.38 2.91
C VAL A 7 -9.11 -6.06 2.64
N GLU A 8 -9.47 -6.14 1.36
CA GLU A 8 -10.72 -6.77 0.93
C GLU A 8 -10.55 -8.27 0.72
N GLY A 9 -9.36 -8.70 0.40
CA GLY A 9 -9.10 -10.10 0.20
C GLY A 9 -7.67 -10.35 -0.20
N ILE A 10 -7.32 -11.61 -0.27
CA ILE A 10 -6.00 -12.04 -0.71
C ILE A 10 -6.19 -12.79 -2.02
N THR A 11 -5.45 -12.38 -3.04
CA THR A 11 -5.57 -13.00 -4.36
C THR A 11 -4.90 -14.36 -4.36
N SER A 12 -5.18 -15.15 -5.40
CA SER A 12 -4.55 -16.44 -5.55
C SER A 12 -3.04 -16.34 -5.73
N ASP A 13 -2.56 -15.19 -6.17
CA ASP A 13 -1.12 -14.93 -6.34
C ASP A 13 -0.46 -14.56 -5.01
N GLY A 14 -1.22 -14.46 -3.95
CA GLY A 14 -0.66 -14.07 -2.66
C GLY A 14 -0.53 -12.58 -2.45
N HIS A 15 -1.26 -11.78 -3.22
CA HIS A 15 -1.28 -10.34 -3.05
C HIS A 15 -2.48 -9.91 -2.23
N ALA A 16 -2.28 -8.89 -1.39
CA ALA A 16 -3.40 -8.31 -0.66
C ALA A 16 -4.07 -7.28 -1.55
N LEU A 17 -5.39 -7.39 -1.68
CA LEU A 17 -6.17 -6.43 -2.44
C LEU A 17 -6.75 -5.44 -1.45
N VAL A 18 -6.30 -4.19 -1.53
CA VAL A 18 -6.65 -3.16 -0.56
C VAL A 18 -7.47 -2.09 -1.23
N ARG A 19 -8.62 -1.78 -0.65
CA ARG A 19 -9.43 -0.67 -1.12
C ARG A 19 -8.82 0.62 -0.57
N CYS A 20 -8.31 1.46 -1.45
CA CYS A 20 -7.52 2.62 -1.04
C CYS A 20 -8.38 3.75 -0.50
N GLU A 21 -7.99 4.27 0.66
CA GLU A 21 -8.53 5.53 1.16
C GLU A 21 -7.62 6.68 0.73
N ASN A 22 -6.33 6.39 0.63
CA ASN A 22 -5.35 7.32 0.07
C ASN A 22 -4.58 6.57 -1.00
N VAL A 23 -4.30 7.23 -2.10
CA VAL A 23 -3.63 6.58 -3.23
C VAL A 23 -2.12 6.65 -3.03
N PRO A 24 -1.46 5.50 -2.90
CA PRO A 24 0.00 5.46 -2.73
C PRO A 24 0.69 5.48 -4.09
N ASP A 25 2.01 5.69 -4.08
CA ASP A 25 2.81 5.46 -5.26
C ASP A 25 3.16 3.99 -5.36
N LEU A 26 3.44 3.55 -6.57
CA LEU A 26 3.93 2.19 -6.76
C LEU A 26 5.26 2.04 -6.04
N GLY A 27 5.44 0.91 -5.39
CA GLY A 27 6.64 0.65 -4.62
C GLY A 27 6.61 1.15 -3.19
N ALA A 28 5.54 1.85 -2.80
CA ALA A 28 5.43 2.33 -1.43
C ALA A 28 5.42 1.16 -0.45
N ALA A 29 6.13 1.32 0.67
CA ALA A 29 6.14 0.30 1.71
C ALA A 29 4.80 0.28 2.44
N VAL A 30 4.29 -0.90 2.70
CA VAL A 30 2.98 -1.10 3.33
C VAL A 30 3.17 -1.79 4.67
N PHE A 31 2.45 -1.30 5.67
CA PHE A 31 2.59 -1.78 7.05
C PHE A 31 1.25 -2.17 7.65
N ASP A 32 1.30 -3.15 8.54
CA ASP A 32 0.19 -3.51 9.41
C ASP A 32 0.65 -3.12 10.82
N GLY A 33 0.25 -1.92 11.24
CA GLY A 33 0.79 -1.35 12.46
C GLY A 33 2.27 -1.04 12.28
N LYS A 34 3.11 -1.68 13.06
CA LYS A 34 4.56 -1.49 12.96
C LYS A 34 5.23 -2.50 12.06
N ARG A 35 4.49 -3.50 11.63
CA ARG A 35 5.06 -4.59 10.87
C ARG A 35 4.96 -4.31 9.38
N ARG A 36 6.08 -4.40 8.69
CA ARG A 36 6.08 -4.24 7.24
C ARG A 36 5.54 -5.51 6.60
N VAL A 37 4.54 -5.36 5.73
CA VAL A 37 3.93 -6.50 5.05
C VAL A 37 4.37 -6.63 3.61
N GLY A 38 4.72 -5.53 2.97
CA GLY A 38 5.14 -5.60 1.57
C GLY A 38 5.18 -4.24 0.93
N THR A 39 4.99 -4.23 -0.39
CA THR A 39 5.01 -3.00 -1.18
C THR A 39 3.85 -2.98 -2.13
N VAL A 40 3.47 -1.78 -2.56
CA VAL A 40 2.41 -1.60 -3.55
C VAL A 40 2.95 -1.98 -4.91
N ARG A 41 2.30 -2.96 -5.56
CA ARG A 41 2.73 -3.46 -6.87
C ARG A 41 1.93 -2.87 -8.00
N ARG A 42 0.64 -2.63 -7.79
CA ARG A 42 -0.27 -2.14 -8.81
C ARG A 42 -1.37 -1.32 -8.20
N LEU A 43 -1.92 -0.44 -9.02
CA LEU A 43 -3.16 0.26 -8.70
C LEU A 43 -4.18 -0.14 -9.75
N LEU A 44 -5.36 -0.53 -9.30
CA LEU A 44 -6.40 -1.10 -10.17
C LEU A 44 -7.71 -0.37 -9.94
N GLY A 45 -8.55 -0.34 -10.97
CA GLY A 45 -9.90 0.14 -10.84
C GLY A 45 -10.07 1.64 -11.07
N PRO A 46 -11.20 2.17 -10.61
CA PRO A 46 -11.55 3.57 -10.90
C PRO A 46 -10.58 4.55 -10.26
N VAL A 47 -10.44 5.69 -10.91
CA VAL A 47 -9.56 6.75 -10.42
C VAL A 47 -9.96 7.22 -9.02
N ASP A 48 -11.27 7.29 -8.78
CA ASP A 48 -11.78 7.83 -7.51
C ASP A 48 -11.60 6.89 -6.34
N SER A 49 -11.53 5.60 -6.62
CA SER A 49 -11.54 4.62 -5.55
C SER A 49 -10.76 3.39 -6.01
N PRO A 50 -9.46 3.55 -6.21
CA PRO A 50 -8.66 2.45 -6.72
C PRO A 50 -8.42 1.37 -5.67
N TYR A 51 -8.03 0.20 -6.16
CA TYR A 51 -7.53 -0.87 -5.31
C TYR A 51 -6.02 -0.92 -5.48
N ALA A 52 -5.32 -1.25 -4.41
CA ALA A 52 -3.89 -1.46 -4.46
C ALA A 52 -3.62 -2.95 -4.31
N SER A 53 -2.74 -3.45 -5.14
CA SER A 53 -2.26 -4.82 -5.02
C SER A 53 -0.93 -4.76 -4.28
N VAL A 54 -0.87 -5.39 -3.11
CA VAL A 54 0.30 -5.36 -2.23
C VAL A 54 0.91 -6.75 -2.17
N ALA A 55 2.20 -6.83 -2.40
CA ALA A 55 2.93 -8.09 -2.35
C ALA A 55 4.08 -7.99 -1.38
N GLY A 56 4.38 -9.09 -0.71
CA GLY A 56 5.50 -9.15 0.22
C GLY A 56 5.38 -10.34 1.14
N ASP A 57 6.42 -10.54 1.93
CA ASP A 57 6.50 -11.69 2.84
C ASP A 57 5.47 -11.63 3.95
N GLY A 58 4.98 -10.45 4.27
CA GLY A 58 4.01 -10.28 5.34
C GLY A 58 2.56 -10.42 4.89
N VAL A 59 2.32 -10.67 3.61
CA VAL A 59 0.96 -10.81 3.10
C VAL A 59 0.46 -12.21 3.41
N THR A 60 -0.57 -12.28 4.24
CA THR A 60 -1.19 -13.55 4.62
C THR A 60 -2.69 -13.37 4.66
N ARG A 61 -3.42 -14.48 4.74
CA ARG A 61 -4.88 -14.43 4.83
C ARG A 61 -5.35 -13.72 6.09
N GLY A 62 -4.51 -13.68 7.10
CA GLY A 62 -4.85 -12.97 8.33
C GLY A 62 -4.98 -11.47 8.14
N LEU A 63 -4.54 -10.94 7.01
CA LEU A 63 -4.67 -9.52 6.74
C LEU A 63 -6.07 -9.12 6.28
N GLU A 64 -6.90 -10.05 5.88
CA GLU A 64 -8.25 -9.72 5.41
C GLU A 64 -9.01 -8.94 6.49
N GLY A 65 -9.57 -7.80 6.09
CA GLY A 65 -10.32 -6.94 7.00
C GLY A 65 -9.47 -6.00 7.82
N ARG A 66 -8.16 -6.10 7.74
CA ARG A 66 -7.29 -5.23 8.52
C ARG A 66 -7.00 -3.93 7.78
N LYS A 67 -6.75 -2.89 8.57
CA LYS A 67 -6.39 -1.58 8.03
C LYS A 67 -4.88 -1.55 7.86
N LEU A 68 -4.45 -1.23 6.65
CA LEU A 68 -3.03 -1.11 6.35
C LEU A 68 -2.63 0.34 6.17
N PHE A 69 -1.34 0.60 6.30
CA PHE A 69 -0.77 1.93 6.19
C PHE A 69 0.37 1.88 5.18
N PHE A 70 0.70 3.01 4.61
CA PHE A 70 1.85 3.08 3.70
C PHE A 70 2.72 4.28 4.06
N ASP A 71 3.97 4.20 3.65
CA ASP A 71 4.95 5.21 4.03
C ASP A 71 5.77 5.62 2.83
N GLY A 72 6.05 6.93 2.74
CA GLY A 72 6.99 7.46 1.77
C GLY A 72 6.61 7.39 0.32
N GLY A 73 5.45 6.89 0.01
CA GLY A 73 5.04 6.72 -1.37
C GLY A 73 3.96 7.68 -1.82
N ARG A 74 3.83 8.79 -1.16
CA ARG A 74 2.82 9.74 -1.54
C ARG A 74 3.31 10.64 -2.63
N ASN A 75 2.50 10.84 -3.61
CA ASN A 75 2.86 11.69 -4.71
C ASN A 75 2.63 13.14 -4.37
N ASN A 76 3.56 13.76 -3.72
CA ASN A 76 3.55 15.18 -3.49
C ASN A 76 4.93 15.63 -3.15
N GLY A 77 5.58 15.32 -3.73
CA GLY A 77 6.76 15.76 -3.56
C GLY A 77 7.73 15.45 -2.54
N GLN A 78 7.67 15.26 -2.36
CA GLN A 78 8.39 15.26 -2.13
C GLN A 78 9.34 14.95 -2.23
N ALA A 79 9.51 14.91 -2.10
CA ALA A 79 10.22 14.94 -2.35
C ALA A 79 11.17 14.80 -2.10
N LYS A 80 11.27 14.72 -1.93
CA LYS A 80 11.94 14.88 -1.85
C LYS A 80 12.95 14.74 -1.75
N LYS A 81 13.06 14.73 -1.63
CA LYS A 81 13.71 14.93 -1.67
C LYS A 81 14.63 14.89 -1.53
N LYS A 82 14.71 14.81 -1.42
CA LYS A 82 15.37 15.06 -1.44
C LYS A 82 16.24 15.07 -1.41
N GLY A 83 16.16 15.13 -1.37
CA GLY A 83 16.80 15.32 -1.50
C GLY A 83 17.79 15.24 -1.48
N ARG A 84 17.86 15.16 -1.47
CA ARG A 84 18.53 15.36 -1.59
C ARG A 84 19.50 15.48 -1.64
N ARG A 85 19.51 15.42 -1.60
CA ARG A 85 20.12 15.84 -1.72
C ARG A 85 20.78 16.08 -1.70
N ASN A 86 20.66 16.00 -1.60
CA ASN A 86 20.94 16.51 -1.74
C ASN A 86 21.37 16.75 -1.56
#